data_446dd7922d80fe3ff5e67b89d7764cf0
#
_entry.id   446dd7922d80fe3ff5e67b89d7764cf0
#
_cell.length_a   1.000
_cell.length_b   1.000
_cell.length_c   1.000
_cell.angle_alpha   90.00
_cell.angle_beta   90.00
_cell.angle_gamma   90.00
#
_symmetry.space_group_name_H-M   'P 1'
#
loop_
_entity.id
_entity.type
_entity.pdbx_description
1 polymer ?
#
loop_
_entity_poly.entity_id
_entity_poly.type
_entity_poly.pdbx_seq_one_letter_code
_entity_poly.pdbx_strand_id
1 'polypeptide(L)'
;MDSGDICRHERFYRDAATGELKPKYLVFLAPTPGGDWVARLLTSQVNLRTEYPVCSLEHPCPSFYLGILGGQLPLKTWVDLRGLDDVDLLEVDRLIRLRVMARVATVPARELAPMLECA
;
A
#
# COMPACT_ATOMS: atom_id res chain seq x y z
N MET A 1 -7.48 -10.39 -7.29
CA MET A 1 -6.53 -9.30 -6.95
C MET A 1 -5.96 -8.72 -8.22
N ASP A 2 -6.03 -7.42 -8.38
CA ASP A 2 -5.53 -6.72 -9.57
C ASP A 2 -4.51 -5.67 -9.18
N SER A 3 -3.62 -5.31 -10.12
CA SER A 3 -2.66 -4.23 -9.91
C SER A 3 -3.41 -2.93 -9.61
N GLY A 4 -2.98 -2.23 -8.57
CA GLY A 4 -3.62 -1.01 -8.10
C GLY A 4 -4.70 -1.23 -7.05
N ASP A 5 -5.05 -2.46 -6.73
CA ASP A 5 -5.98 -2.72 -5.63
C ASP A 5 -5.37 -2.30 -4.30
N ILE A 6 -6.18 -1.62 -3.49
CA ILE A 6 -5.83 -1.18 -2.14
C ILE A 6 -6.64 -1.99 -1.15
N CYS A 7 -5.95 -2.66 -0.25
CA CYS A 7 -6.57 -3.47 0.79
C CYS A 7 -6.23 -2.93 2.17
N ARG A 8 -7.16 -3.09 3.09
CA ARG A 8 -6.92 -2.88 4.51
C ARG A 8 -6.66 -4.25 5.15
N HIS A 9 -5.48 -4.40 5.76
CA HIS A 9 -5.13 -5.57 6.54
C HIS A 9 -5.33 -5.24 8.02
N GLU A 10 -6.29 -5.86 8.65
CA GLU A 10 -6.75 -5.50 10.01
C GLU A 10 -5.70 -5.79 11.09
N ARG A 11 -4.79 -6.73 10.85
CA ARG A 11 -3.85 -7.24 11.86
C ARG A 11 -2.42 -7.20 11.36
N PHE A 12 -2.05 -6.12 10.66
CA PHE A 12 -0.77 -6.07 9.95
C PHE A 12 0.44 -6.04 10.88
N TYR A 13 0.35 -5.28 11.97
CA TYR A 13 1.48 -5.17 12.89
C TYR A 13 0.99 -5.08 14.34
N ARG A 14 1.91 -5.42 15.26
CA ARG A 14 1.65 -5.31 16.70
C ARG A 14 2.24 -4.01 17.22
N ASP A 15 1.40 -3.21 17.87
CA ASP A 15 1.81 -1.97 18.52
C ASP A 15 2.62 -2.33 19.76
N ALA A 16 3.87 -1.83 19.84
CA ALA A 16 4.76 -2.13 20.97
C ALA A 16 4.28 -1.53 22.29
N ALA A 17 3.54 -0.42 22.25
CA ALA A 17 3.06 0.25 23.46
C ALA A 17 1.85 -0.45 24.07
N THR A 18 0.93 -0.97 23.26
CA THR A 18 -0.34 -1.55 23.73
C THR A 18 -0.41 -3.06 23.60
N GLY A 19 0.43 -3.68 22.78
CA GLY A 19 0.36 -5.09 22.44
C GLY A 19 -0.78 -5.43 21.48
N GLU A 20 -1.57 -4.46 21.06
CA GLU A 20 -2.67 -4.66 20.14
C GLU A 20 -2.20 -4.80 18.69
N LEU A 21 -2.92 -5.61 17.91
CA LEU A 21 -2.72 -5.69 16.47
C LEU A 21 -3.37 -4.48 15.80
N LYS A 22 -2.64 -3.82 14.91
CA LYS A 22 -3.07 -2.59 14.24
C LYS A 22 -3.19 -2.81 12.74
N PRO A 23 -4.13 -2.11 12.10
CA PRO A 23 -4.31 -2.20 10.66
C PRO A 23 -3.28 -1.38 9.89
N LYS A 24 -3.08 -1.77 8.64
CA LYS A 24 -2.35 -1.01 7.62
C LYS A 24 -3.06 -1.15 6.29
N TYR A 25 -2.88 -0.12 5.45
CA TYR A 25 -3.32 -0.17 4.07
C TYR A 25 -2.15 -0.56 3.17
N LEU A 26 -2.44 -1.41 2.19
CA LEU A 26 -1.47 -1.92 1.24
C LEU A 26 -1.98 -1.66 -0.16
N VAL A 27 -1.09 -1.28 -1.08
CA VAL A 27 -1.38 -1.29 -2.51
C VAL A 27 -0.63 -2.45 -3.16
N PHE A 28 -1.32 -3.20 -4.00
CA PHE A 28 -0.76 -4.33 -4.72
C PHE A 28 -0.34 -3.88 -6.11
N LEU A 29 0.94 -4.07 -6.44
CA LEU A 29 1.53 -3.55 -7.67
C LEU A 29 1.47 -4.56 -8.80
N ALA A 30 2.01 -5.75 -8.58
CA ALA A 30 2.09 -6.78 -9.62
C ALA A 30 2.31 -8.16 -8.99
N PRO A 31 1.80 -9.22 -9.62
CA PRO A 31 2.17 -10.58 -9.23
C PRO A 31 3.59 -10.88 -9.69
N THR A 32 4.27 -11.77 -8.96
CA THR A 32 5.58 -12.29 -9.35
C THR A 32 5.44 -13.65 -10.02
N PRO A 33 6.44 -14.12 -10.79
CA PRO A 33 6.40 -15.45 -11.38
C PRO A 33 6.28 -16.58 -10.35
N GLY A 34 6.72 -16.34 -9.10
CA GLY A 34 6.64 -17.32 -8.03
C GLY A 34 5.28 -17.39 -7.32
N GLY A 35 4.29 -16.64 -7.74
CA GLY A 35 2.97 -16.63 -7.13
C GLY A 35 2.77 -15.63 -6.01
N ASP A 36 3.80 -14.83 -5.70
CA ASP A 36 3.72 -13.77 -4.72
C ASP A 36 3.21 -12.48 -5.36
N TRP A 37 2.91 -11.50 -4.54
CA TRP A 37 2.55 -10.16 -4.98
C TRP A 37 3.55 -9.14 -4.46
N VAL A 38 3.96 -8.23 -5.32
CA VAL A 38 4.72 -7.05 -4.90
C VAL A 38 3.73 -6.06 -4.34
N ALA A 39 3.89 -5.71 -3.08
CA ALA A 39 3.01 -4.78 -2.37
C ALA A 39 3.82 -3.68 -1.71
N ARG A 40 3.16 -2.55 -1.43
CA ARG A 40 3.75 -1.43 -0.70
C ARG A 40 2.75 -0.89 0.31
N LEU A 41 3.26 -0.34 1.40
CA LEU A 41 2.43 0.30 2.41
C LEU A 41 1.97 1.67 1.93
N LEU A 42 0.77 2.05 2.34
CA LEU A 42 0.27 3.42 2.20
C LEU A 42 0.43 4.17 3.52
N THR A 43 0.67 5.46 3.44
CA THR A 43 0.81 6.32 4.61
C THR A 43 0.22 7.69 4.34
N SER A 44 -0.30 8.32 5.40
CA SER A 44 -0.73 9.72 5.38
C SER A 44 0.23 10.64 6.12
N GLN A 45 1.36 10.12 6.60
CA GLN A 45 2.37 10.91 7.29
C GLN A 45 3.20 11.72 6.29
N VAL A 46 3.20 13.04 6.48
CA VAL A 46 3.88 13.98 5.56
C VAL A 46 5.39 13.96 5.72
N ASN A 47 5.90 13.60 6.90
CA ASN A 47 7.32 13.71 7.27
C ASN A 47 8.28 13.33 6.14
N LEU A 48 9.08 14.31 5.67
CA LEU A 48 10.10 14.13 4.63
C LEU A 48 9.54 13.61 3.29
N ARG A 49 8.23 13.72 3.09
CA ARG A 49 7.57 13.36 1.83
C ARG A 49 7.10 14.61 1.11
N THR A 50 7.02 14.53 -0.21
CA THR A 50 6.63 15.65 -1.06
C THR A 50 5.42 15.27 -1.92
N GLU A 51 4.64 16.28 -2.29
CA GLU A 51 3.56 16.11 -3.25
C GLU A 51 4.06 16.27 -4.69
N TYR A 52 5.13 17.03 -4.90
CA TYR A 52 5.72 17.29 -6.21
C TYR A 52 7.24 17.28 -6.12
N PRO A 53 7.90 16.54 -7.01
CA PRO A 53 7.29 15.63 -7.98
C PRO A 53 6.54 14.49 -7.28
N VAL A 54 5.51 13.95 -7.94
CA VAL A 54 4.70 12.85 -7.36
C VAL A 54 5.55 11.61 -7.09
N CYS A 55 6.51 11.33 -7.95
CA CYS A 55 7.50 10.28 -7.75
C CYS A 55 8.77 10.90 -7.18
N SER A 56 9.09 10.62 -5.94
CA SER A 56 10.31 11.08 -5.29
C SER A 56 11.04 9.88 -4.70
N LEU A 57 12.26 9.64 -5.20
CA LEU A 57 13.11 8.54 -4.75
C LEU A 57 14.14 9.01 -3.73
N GLU A 58 14.00 10.22 -3.21
CA GLU A 58 14.94 10.78 -2.24
C GLU A 58 14.88 10.04 -0.91
N HIS A 59 16.08 9.69 -0.44
CA HIS A 59 16.26 9.10 0.86
C HIS A 59 15.99 10.13 1.96
N PRO A 60 15.40 9.79 3.15
CA PRO A 60 15.09 8.43 3.61
C PRO A 60 13.67 7.95 3.29
N CYS A 61 12.84 8.76 2.66
CA CYS A 61 11.42 8.44 2.45
C CYS A 61 11.03 8.46 0.98
N PRO A 62 11.54 7.53 0.15
CA PRO A 62 11.08 7.43 -1.22
C PRO A 62 9.58 7.14 -1.24
N SER A 63 8.84 7.87 -2.08
CA SER A 63 7.39 7.79 -2.08
C SER A 63 6.78 8.20 -3.40
N PHE A 64 5.53 7.78 -3.61
CA PHE A 64 4.70 8.24 -4.70
C PHE A 64 3.42 8.88 -4.13
N TYR A 65 3.15 10.12 -4.50
CA TYR A 65 1.98 10.84 -3.99
C TYR A 65 0.72 10.47 -4.78
N LEU A 66 -0.26 9.90 -4.09
CA LEU A 66 -1.56 9.52 -4.67
C LEU A 66 -2.64 10.59 -4.50
N GLY A 67 -2.46 11.54 -3.60
CA GLY A 67 -3.49 12.52 -3.28
C GLY A 67 -4.52 11.98 -2.29
N ILE A 68 -5.69 12.57 -2.32
CA ILE A 68 -6.81 12.20 -1.44
C ILE A 68 -7.69 11.23 -2.23
N LEU A 69 -7.76 9.98 -1.77
CA LEU A 69 -8.53 8.95 -2.45
C LEU A 69 -9.99 8.92 -2.01
N GLY A 70 -10.29 9.46 -0.83
CA GLY A 70 -11.65 9.47 -0.28
C GLY A 70 -12.01 8.16 0.42
N GLY A 71 -13.28 8.02 0.82
CA GLY A 71 -13.73 6.83 1.53
C GLY A 71 -12.95 6.61 2.81
N GLN A 72 -12.34 5.43 2.95
CA GLN A 72 -11.50 5.10 4.10
C GLN A 72 -10.13 5.79 4.09
N LEU A 73 -9.79 6.49 3.01
CA LEU A 73 -8.52 7.20 2.83
C LEU A 73 -8.77 8.69 2.59
N PRO A 74 -9.30 9.42 3.60
CA PRO A 74 -9.72 10.81 3.44
C PRO A 74 -8.57 11.82 3.48
N LEU A 75 -7.38 11.39 3.85
CA LEU A 75 -6.20 12.24 3.98
C LEU A 75 -5.31 12.13 2.75
N LYS A 76 -4.40 13.08 2.58
CA LYS A 76 -3.33 12.97 1.58
C LYS A 76 -2.56 11.67 1.81
N THR A 77 -2.39 10.89 0.76
CA THR A 77 -1.84 9.54 0.85
C THR A 77 -0.64 9.38 -0.07
N TRP A 78 0.40 8.75 0.43
CA TRP A 78 1.61 8.38 -0.31
C TRP A 78 1.78 6.88 -0.31
N VAL A 79 2.32 6.34 -1.39
CA VAL A 79 2.87 4.98 -1.41
C VAL A 79 4.28 5.06 -0.82
N ASP A 80 4.53 4.29 0.22
CA ASP A 80 5.88 4.14 0.78
C ASP A 80 6.64 3.16 -0.11
N LEU A 81 7.65 3.66 -0.84
CA LEU A 81 8.40 2.85 -1.81
C LEU A 81 9.52 2.03 -1.18
N ARG A 82 9.71 2.11 0.14
CA ARG A 82 10.68 1.24 0.81
C ARG A 82 10.26 -0.21 0.67
N GLY A 83 11.25 -1.08 0.60
CA GLY A 83 11.00 -2.49 0.37
C GLY A 83 10.07 -3.10 1.41
N LEU A 84 9.18 -3.92 0.94
CA LEU A 84 8.29 -4.77 1.72
C LEU A 84 8.45 -6.18 1.16
N ASP A 85 8.40 -7.19 2.02
CA ASP A 85 8.46 -8.57 1.55
C ASP A 85 7.27 -8.88 0.64
N ASP A 86 7.50 -9.70 -0.37
CA ASP A 86 6.44 -10.11 -1.26
C ASP A 86 5.35 -10.84 -0.47
N VAL A 87 4.10 -10.57 -0.85
CA VAL A 87 2.95 -11.19 -0.21
C VAL A 87 2.59 -12.45 -0.98
N ASP A 88 2.59 -13.59 -0.29
CA ASP A 88 2.22 -14.87 -0.90
C ASP A 88 0.77 -14.84 -1.38
N LEU A 89 0.55 -15.17 -2.65
CA LEU A 89 -0.77 -15.09 -3.27
C LEU A 89 -1.80 -15.99 -2.57
N LEU A 90 -1.39 -17.19 -2.14
CA LEU A 90 -2.29 -18.07 -1.40
C LEU A 90 -2.66 -17.49 -0.04
N GLU A 91 -1.71 -16.82 0.61
CA GLU A 91 -1.97 -16.16 1.87
C GLU A 91 -2.88 -14.95 1.69
N VAL A 92 -2.70 -14.18 0.63
CA VAL A 92 -3.60 -13.07 0.28
C VAL A 92 -5.03 -13.56 0.13
N ASP A 93 -5.24 -14.62 -0.64
CA ASP A 93 -6.58 -15.19 -0.83
C ASP A 93 -7.17 -15.69 0.49
N ARG A 94 -6.37 -16.33 1.32
CA ARG A 94 -6.79 -16.79 2.63
C ARG A 94 -7.20 -15.63 3.53
N LEU A 95 -6.40 -14.57 3.59
CA LEU A 95 -6.68 -13.40 4.42
C LEU A 95 -7.98 -12.71 3.98
N ILE A 96 -8.21 -12.62 2.69
CA ILE A 96 -9.45 -12.07 2.14
C ILE A 96 -10.64 -12.95 2.53
N ARG A 97 -10.50 -14.25 2.38
CA ARG A 97 -11.56 -15.22 2.70
C ARG A 97 -11.92 -15.21 4.19
N LEU A 98 -10.91 -15.05 5.05
CA LEU A 98 -11.10 -14.95 6.51
C LEU A 98 -11.53 -13.55 6.96
N ARG A 99 -11.68 -12.61 6.03
CA ARG A 99 -12.03 -11.21 6.30
C ARG A 99 -11.02 -10.47 7.19
N VAL A 100 -9.79 -10.92 7.22
CA VAL A 100 -8.68 -10.21 7.85
C VAL A 100 -8.19 -9.08 6.95
N MET A 101 -8.32 -9.27 5.63
CA MET A 101 -7.96 -8.26 4.65
C MET A 101 -9.12 -8.09 3.65
N ALA A 102 -9.40 -6.84 3.29
CA ALA A 102 -10.45 -6.53 2.34
C ALA A 102 -10.00 -5.40 1.41
N ARG A 103 -10.41 -5.51 0.14
CA ARG A 103 -10.23 -4.41 -0.81
C ARG A 103 -11.15 -3.25 -0.43
N VAL A 104 -10.58 -2.07 -0.28
CA VAL A 104 -11.31 -0.86 0.12
C VAL A 104 -11.29 0.23 -0.94
N ALA A 105 -10.36 0.15 -1.90
CA ALA A 105 -10.23 1.13 -2.96
C ALA A 105 -9.39 0.56 -4.10
N THR A 106 -9.26 1.34 -5.17
CA THR A 106 -8.31 1.09 -6.25
C THR A 106 -7.62 2.39 -6.59
N VAL A 107 -6.37 2.30 -7.03
CA VAL A 107 -5.64 3.46 -7.52
C VAL A 107 -6.35 3.98 -8.77
N PRO A 108 -6.62 5.30 -8.88
CA PRO A 108 -7.22 5.86 -10.08
C PRO A 108 -6.43 5.48 -11.33
N ALA A 109 -7.15 5.17 -12.41
CA ALA A 109 -6.53 4.66 -13.64
C ALA A 109 -5.40 5.56 -14.16
N ARG A 110 -5.56 6.89 -14.03
CA ARG A 110 -4.55 7.87 -14.47
C ARG A 110 -3.25 7.82 -13.66
N GLU A 111 -3.30 7.29 -12.42
CA GLU A 111 -2.15 7.24 -11.53
C GLU A 111 -1.44 5.88 -11.57
N LEU A 112 -2.10 4.86 -12.11
CA LEU A 112 -1.60 3.48 -12.03
C LEU A 112 -0.26 3.32 -12.76
N ALA A 113 -0.17 3.73 -14.02
CA ALA A 113 1.07 3.59 -14.78
C ALA A 113 2.22 4.43 -14.19
N PRO A 114 2.02 5.71 -13.86
CA PRO A 114 3.07 6.49 -13.18
C PRO A 114 3.53 5.88 -11.86
N MET A 115 2.61 5.33 -11.07
CA MET A 115 2.95 4.68 -9.81
C MET A 115 3.82 3.44 -10.05
N LEU A 116 3.44 2.59 -11.01
CA LEU A 116 4.19 1.38 -11.32
C LEU A 116 5.59 1.70 -11.86
N GLU A 117 5.72 2.78 -12.64
CA GLU A 117 7.02 3.23 -13.14
C GLU A 117 7.91 3.76 -12.00
N CYS A 118 7.32 4.39 -11.00
CA CYS A 118 8.05 4.92 -9.85
C CYS A 118 8.52 3.82 -8.90
N ALA A 119 7.74 2.78 -8.80
CA ALA A 119 8.00 1.70 -7.84
C ALA A 119 9.18 0.80 -8.24
#